data_99f646876e3f9291abc5d0788ec2ae16
#
_entry.id   99f646876e3f9291abc5d0788ec2ae16
#
_cell.length_a   1.000
_cell.length_b   1.000
_cell.length_c   1.000
_cell.angle_alpha   90.00
_cell.angle_beta   90.00
_cell.angle_gamma   90.00
#
_symmetry.space_group_name_H-M   'P 1'
#
loop_
_entity.id
_entity.type
_entity.pdbx_description
1 polymer ?
#
loop_
_entity_poly.entity_id
_entity_poly.type
_entity_poly.pdbx_seq_one_letter_code
_entity_poly.pdbx_strand_id
1 'polypeptide(L)'
;FPPVLAARILGIPIMIHESDAAPGKANVWAGKFAKRIAVSFPGSAEYFSKGKVAVVGNPIRKEFFIREVLGAKEYFKLENGVPVVFVFGGSQGSRNINDNLLDILPELLPDYQIIHQCGKNNYDECQGRADLILEISPVKSRYRLFSSLKFDEMRMAYGAADLVVSRAGSGSIFEIAASGLPSIIIPLTGSAQEHQRENAYAYAKSGAAVVIEERNLKPHILKSEISRLIANKEEMKNLAEAAKQFAKPDAAEKIAREIIRLAIEHK
;
A
#
# COMPACT_ATOMS: atom_id res chain seq x y z
N PHE A 1 -23.72 4.53 10.52
CA PHE A 1 -25.05 5.12 10.25
C PHE A 1 -25.45 6.18 11.29
N PRO A 2 -25.37 5.97 12.64
CA PRO A 2 -25.88 6.92 13.62
C PRO A 2 -25.37 8.36 13.48
N PRO A 3 -24.06 8.64 13.28
CA PRO A 3 -23.58 10.01 13.12
C PRO A 3 -24.18 10.74 11.91
N VAL A 4 -24.39 10.04 10.79
CA VAL A 4 -24.99 10.61 9.57
C VAL A 4 -26.46 10.98 9.79
N LEU A 5 -27.21 10.14 10.50
CA LEU A 5 -28.61 10.44 10.86
C LEU A 5 -28.70 11.61 11.83
N ALA A 6 -27.87 11.63 12.86
CA ALA A 6 -27.83 12.75 13.81
C ALA A 6 -27.48 14.07 13.13
N ALA A 7 -26.46 14.08 12.27
CA ALA A 7 -26.09 15.26 11.50
C ALA A 7 -27.25 15.76 10.62
N ARG A 8 -27.95 14.82 9.95
CA ARG A 8 -29.13 15.17 9.12
C ARG A 8 -30.25 15.80 9.93
N ILE A 9 -30.56 15.23 11.11
CA ILE A 9 -31.63 15.76 11.98
C ILE A 9 -31.26 17.16 12.48
N LEU A 10 -30.01 17.38 12.82
CA LEU A 10 -29.47 18.65 13.32
C LEU A 10 -29.12 19.67 12.23
N GLY A 11 -29.34 19.34 10.96
CA GLY A 11 -29.04 20.22 9.83
C GLY A 11 -27.50 20.35 9.56
N ILE A 12 -26.65 19.60 10.24
CA ILE A 12 -25.19 19.70 10.11
C ILE A 12 -24.75 19.17 8.75
N PRO A 13 -23.93 19.90 7.96
CA PRO A 13 -23.46 19.46 6.66
C PRO A 13 -22.54 18.24 6.79
N ILE A 14 -22.72 17.26 5.91
CA ILE A 14 -21.99 16.00 5.92
C ILE A 14 -21.01 16.00 4.75
N MET A 15 -19.75 15.67 5.05
CA MET A 15 -18.73 15.28 4.06
C MET A 15 -18.32 13.85 4.31
N ILE A 16 -18.15 13.07 3.25
CA ILE A 16 -17.57 11.72 3.33
C ILE A 16 -16.30 11.63 2.48
N HIS A 17 -15.42 10.73 2.87
CA HIS A 17 -14.26 10.34 2.09
C HIS A 17 -14.33 8.84 1.84
N GLU A 18 -14.24 8.43 0.57
CA GLU A 18 -14.14 7.05 0.17
C GLU A 18 -12.70 6.74 -0.22
N SER A 19 -12.08 5.81 0.50
CA SER A 19 -10.68 5.45 0.32
C SER A 19 -10.45 4.34 -0.69
N ASP A 20 -11.46 3.50 -0.95
CA ASP A 20 -11.34 2.32 -1.81
C ASP A 20 -11.89 2.56 -3.22
N ALA A 21 -11.43 1.76 -4.19
CA ALA A 21 -11.88 1.82 -5.57
C ALA A 21 -13.34 1.39 -5.73
N ALA A 22 -13.78 0.42 -4.94
CA ALA A 22 -15.19 0.05 -4.81
C ALA A 22 -15.75 0.59 -3.48
N PRO A 23 -16.72 1.50 -3.49
CA PRO A 23 -17.22 2.10 -2.26
C PRO A 23 -17.97 1.11 -1.38
N GLY A 24 -17.73 1.21 -0.07
CA GLY A 24 -18.49 0.46 0.92
C GLY A 24 -19.97 0.88 0.93
N LYS A 25 -20.88 -0.08 1.19
CA LYS A 25 -22.34 0.16 1.28
C LYS A 25 -22.71 1.32 2.21
N ALA A 26 -21.96 1.49 3.30
CA ALA A 26 -22.14 2.58 4.26
C ALA A 26 -21.86 3.94 3.62
N ASN A 27 -20.78 4.07 2.86
CA ASN A 27 -20.41 5.32 2.18
C ASN A 27 -21.39 5.63 1.03
N VAL A 28 -21.81 4.62 0.25
CA VAL A 28 -22.83 4.80 -0.79
C VAL A 28 -24.14 5.33 -0.19
N TRP A 29 -24.57 4.76 0.96
CA TRP A 29 -25.75 5.22 1.66
C TRP A 29 -25.57 6.65 2.22
N ALA A 30 -24.46 6.93 2.89
CA ALA A 30 -24.14 8.25 3.46
C ALA A 30 -24.00 9.33 2.37
N GLY A 31 -23.52 8.95 1.20
CA GLY A 31 -23.38 9.85 0.04
C GLY A 31 -24.70 10.45 -0.45
N LYS A 32 -25.84 9.79 -0.19
CA LYS A 32 -27.17 10.36 -0.50
C LYS A 32 -27.44 11.64 0.29
N PHE A 33 -26.90 11.75 1.50
CA PHE A 33 -27.10 12.85 2.43
C PHE A 33 -25.91 13.82 2.48
N ALA A 34 -24.76 13.41 1.95
CA ALA A 34 -23.55 14.23 1.95
C ALA A 34 -23.71 15.47 1.06
N LYS A 35 -23.21 16.62 1.53
CA LYS A 35 -23.07 17.85 0.77
C LYS A 35 -21.85 17.79 -0.15
N ARG A 36 -20.80 17.09 0.28
CA ARG A 36 -19.55 16.84 -0.47
C ARG A 36 -19.07 15.41 -0.27
N ILE A 37 -18.44 14.87 -1.32
CA ILE A 37 -17.90 13.52 -1.35
C ILE A 37 -16.50 13.60 -1.96
N ALA A 38 -15.49 13.21 -1.19
CA ALA A 38 -14.13 13.02 -1.66
C ALA A 38 -13.92 11.54 -1.96
N VAL A 39 -13.27 11.21 -3.06
CA VAL A 39 -12.91 9.83 -3.40
C VAL A 39 -11.43 9.73 -3.72
N SER A 40 -10.83 8.57 -3.39
CA SER A 40 -9.41 8.33 -3.64
C SER A 40 -9.15 7.85 -5.05
N PHE A 41 -9.98 6.96 -5.56
CA PHE A 41 -9.85 6.39 -6.90
C PHE A 41 -10.86 7.02 -7.87
N PRO A 42 -10.47 7.30 -9.13
CA PRO A 42 -11.39 7.89 -10.12
C PRO A 42 -12.65 7.07 -10.34
N GLY A 43 -12.56 5.74 -10.42
CA GLY A 43 -13.70 4.83 -10.62
C GLY A 43 -14.75 4.90 -9.51
N SER A 44 -14.34 5.22 -8.28
CA SER A 44 -15.29 5.35 -7.15
C SER A 44 -16.27 6.50 -7.34
N ALA A 45 -15.91 7.51 -8.14
CA ALA A 45 -16.79 8.65 -8.39
C ALA A 45 -18.10 8.28 -9.08
N GLU A 46 -18.13 7.20 -9.86
CA GLU A 46 -19.30 6.73 -10.62
C GLU A 46 -20.46 6.27 -9.71
N TYR A 47 -20.14 5.88 -8.49
CA TYR A 47 -21.14 5.45 -7.49
C TYR A 47 -21.87 6.59 -6.80
N PHE A 48 -21.49 7.84 -7.08
CA PHE A 48 -22.00 9.02 -6.39
C PHE A 48 -22.54 10.06 -7.36
N SER A 49 -23.37 10.98 -6.85
CA SER A 49 -23.96 12.07 -7.65
C SER A 49 -22.89 13.04 -8.14
N LYS A 50 -22.78 13.24 -9.45
CA LYS A 50 -21.74 14.02 -10.14
C LYS A 50 -21.49 15.43 -9.55
N GLY A 51 -22.52 16.14 -9.12
CA GLY A 51 -22.37 17.51 -8.57
C GLY A 51 -21.79 17.60 -7.15
N LYS A 52 -21.57 16.47 -6.48
CA LYS A 52 -21.10 16.43 -5.07
C LYS A 52 -19.75 15.74 -4.90
N VAL A 53 -19.27 15.04 -5.91
CA VAL A 53 -18.07 14.18 -5.83
C VAL A 53 -16.85 14.84 -6.46
N ALA A 54 -15.70 14.69 -5.81
CA ALA A 54 -14.40 15.08 -6.34
C ALA A 54 -13.35 13.99 -6.11
N VAL A 55 -12.53 13.70 -7.12
CA VAL A 55 -11.39 12.82 -7.00
C VAL A 55 -10.24 13.61 -6.40
N VAL A 56 -9.89 13.30 -5.16
CA VAL A 56 -8.86 14.03 -4.39
C VAL A 56 -7.65 13.18 -4.03
N GLY A 57 -7.78 11.85 -4.10
CA GLY A 57 -6.78 10.91 -3.60
C GLY A 57 -6.97 10.56 -2.12
N ASN A 58 -6.11 9.69 -1.61
CA ASN A 58 -6.09 9.33 -0.20
C ASN A 58 -5.14 10.26 0.57
N PRO A 59 -5.56 10.84 1.72
CA PRO A 59 -4.68 11.67 2.52
C PRO A 59 -3.53 10.84 3.12
N ILE A 60 -2.35 11.06 2.61
CA ILE A 60 -1.10 10.42 3.04
C ILE A 60 -0.22 11.47 3.72
N ARG A 61 0.54 11.05 4.70
CA ARG A 61 1.50 11.92 5.40
C ARG A 61 2.53 12.47 4.42
N LYS A 62 2.83 13.77 4.52
CA LYS A 62 3.71 14.48 3.57
C LYS A 62 5.11 13.87 3.49
N GLU A 63 5.58 13.29 4.57
CA GLU A 63 6.90 12.69 4.67
C GLU A 63 7.10 11.49 3.73
N PHE A 64 6.04 10.80 3.32
CA PHE A 64 6.13 9.72 2.31
C PHE A 64 6.38 10.23 0.89
N PHE A 65 6.07 11.49 0.60
CA PHE A 65 6.37 12.10 -0.71
C PHE A 65 7.85 12.51 -0.85
N ILE A 66 8.60 12.52 0.25
CA ILE A 66 10.04 12.77 0.28
C ILE A 66 10.71 11.44 0.59
N ARG A 67 11.07 10.70 -0.46
CA ARG A 67 11.73 9.41 -0.27
C ARG A 67 13.10 9.60 0.37
N GLU A 68 13.26 9.17 1.61
CA GLU A 68 14.51 9.23 2.37
C GLU A 68 15.42 8.07 1.94
N VAL A 69 16.28 8.32 0.96
CA VAL A 69 17.20 7.29 0.44
C VAL A 69 18.52 7.29 1.22
N LEU A 70 18.95 8.48 1.66
CA LEU A 70 20.22 8.63 2.38
C LEU A 70 20.12 8.00 3.78
N GLY A 71 21.05 7.08 4.08
CA GLY A 71 21.09 6.37 5.37
C GLY A 71 20.05 5.25 5.52
N ALA A 72 19.09 5.09 4.58
CA ALA A 72 18.04 4.09 4.69
C ALA A 72 18.58 2.65 4.68
N LYS A 73 19.53 2.33 3.81
CA LYS A 73 20.18 1.02 3.79
C LYS A 73 21.03 0.78 5.05
N GLU A 74 21.72 1.83 5.52
CA GLU A 74 22.50 1.79 6.77
C GLU A 74 21.62 1.49 7.99
N TYR A 75 20.45 2.15 8.06
CA TYR A 75 19.47 1.92 9.12
C TYR A 75 19.11 0.44 9.27
N PHE A 76 18.89 -0.25 8.17
CA PHE A 76 18.58 -1.68 8.14
C PHE A 76 19.84 -2.57 8.08
N LYS A 77 21.05 -2.01 8.13
CA LYS A 77 22.32 -2.74 7.99
C LYS A 77 22.36 -3.57 6.71
N LEU A 78 21.98 -2.95 5.59
CA LEU A 78 21.97 -3.55 4.26
C LEU A 78 23.19 -3.12 3.46
N GLU A 79 23.57 -3.97 2.50
CA GLU A 79 24.71 -3.75 1.62
C GLU A 79 24.39 -2.72 0.53
N ASN A 80 25.37 -1.89 0.18
CA ASN A 80 25.26 -1.02 -0.99
C ASN A 80 25.43 -1.83 -2.29
N GLY A 81 24.73 -1.42 -3.34
CA GLY A 81 24.82 -2.07 -4.66
C GLY A 81 23.95 -3.32 -4.84
N VAL A 82 23.43 -3.91 -3.77
CA VAL A 82 22.48 -5.04 -3.85
C VAL A 82 21.04 -4.51 -3.79
N PRO A 83 20.16 -4.91 -4.74
CA PRO A 83 18.76 -4.47 -4.75
C PRO A 83 17.99 -4.94 -3.51
N VAL A 84 17.05 -4.10 -3.06
CA VAL A 84 16.24 -4.34 -1.86
C VAL A 84 14.77 -4.52 -2.22
N VAL A 85 14.18 -5.62 -1.76
CA VAL A 85 12.74 -5.87 -1.86
C VAL A 85 12.11 -5.69 -0.48
N PHE A 86 11.16 -4.76 -0.38
CA PHE A 86 10.38 -4.57 0.84
C PHE A 86 9.06 -5.32 0.74
N VAL A 87 8.83 -6.27 1.64
CA VAL A 87 7.66 -7.16 1.65
C VAL A 87 6.83 -6.94 2.90
N PHE A 88 5.53 -6.64 2.74
CA PHE A 88 4.62 -6.53 3.88
C PHE A 88 3.17 -6.86 3.52
N GLY A 89 2.46 -7.46 4.47
CA GLY A 89 1.06 -7.88 4.32
C GLY A 89 0.03 -6.87 4.84
N GLY A 90 0.42 -5.58 5.03
CA GLY A 90 -0.39 -4.60 5.76
C GLY A 90 -0.16 -4.68 7.28
N SER A 91 -0.92 -3.93 8.07
CA SER A 91 -0.71 -3.80 9.54
C SER A 91 -0.83 -5.12 10.31
N GLN A 92 -1.67 -6.05 9.85
CA GLN A 92 -1.87 -7.36 10.47
C GLN A 92 -0.90 -8.43 9.93
N GLY A 93 -0.17 -8.13 8.87
CA GLY A 93 0.60 -9.11 8.13
C GLY A 93 -0.28 -9.98 7.21
N SER A 94 0.34 -10.90 6.51
CA SER A 94 -0.32 -11.86 5.62
C SER A 94 0.40 -13.19 5.66
N ARG A 95 -0.20 -14.21 6.29
CA ARG A 95 0.40 -15.54 6.36
C ARG A 95 0.76 -16.07 4.97
N ASN A 96 -0.13 -15.94 4.00
CA ASN A 96 0.11 -16.45 2.65
C ASN A 96 1.31 -15.75 1.96
N ILE A 97 1.48 -14.43 2.11
CA ILE A 97 2.66 -13.74 1.60
C ILE A 97 3.91 -14.18 2.36
N ASN A 98 3.83 -14.26 3.70
CA ASN A 98 4.95 -14.66 4.54
C ASN A 98 5.46 -16.06 4.16
N ASP A 99 4.55 -17.03 4.03
CA ASP A 99 4.89 -18.42 3.70
C ASP A 99 5.57 -18.52 2.33
N ASN A 100 4.97 -17.91 1.30
CA ASN A 100 5.55 -17.92 -0.04
C ASN A 100 6.92 -17.22 -0.11
N LEU A 101 7.12 -16.15 0.68
CA LEU A 101 8.41 -15.47 0.76
C LEU A 101 9.47 -16.33 1.45
N LEU A 102 9.13 -16.92 2.61
CA LEU A 102 10.06 -17.76 3.37
C LEU A 102 10.55 -18.95 2.55
N ASP A 103 9.68 -19.58 1.78
CA ASP A 103 10.02 -20.73 0.92
C ASP A 103 11.04 -20.39 -0.17
N ILE A 104 11.15 -19.12 -0.58
CA ILE A 104 12.07 -18.67 -1.65
C ILE A 104 13.27 -17.86 -1.13
N LEU A 105 13.39 -17.64 0.17
CA LEU A 105 14.52 -16.88 0.73
C LEU A 105 15.90 -17.39 0.30
N PRO A 106 16.20 -18.73 0.34
CA PRO A 106 17.49 -19.22 -0.09
C PRO A 106 17.83 -18.91 -1.54
N GLU A 107 16.80 -18.77 -2.37
CA GLU A 107 16.95 -18.50 -3.79
C GLU A 107 16.99 -17.01 -4.13
N LEU A 108 16.43 -16.15 -3.26
CA LEU A 108 16.42 -14.70 -3.45
C LEU A 108 17.67 -14.01 -2.87
N LEU A 109 18.12 -14.44 -1.68
CA LEU A 109 19.16 -13.72 -0.95
C LEU A 109 20.54 -13.70 -1.60
N PRO A 110 20.92 -14.61 -2.51
CA PRO A 110 22.16 -14.45 -3.27
C PRO A 110 22.20 -13.16 -4.10
N ASP A 111 21.06 -12.72 -4.66
CA ASP A 111 20.97 -11.62 -5.58
C ASP A 111 20.29 -10.37 -4.98
N TYR A 112 19.48 -10.54 -3.93
CA TYR A 112 18.63 -9.48 -3.34
C TYR A 112 18.77 -9.40 -1.83
N GLN A 113 18.32 -8.29 -1.28
CA GLN A 113 18.12 -8.09 0.15
C GLN A 113 16.63 -7.90 0.44
N ILE A 114 16.19 -8.41 1.56
CA ILE A 114 14.76 -8.43 1.91
C ILE A 114 14.53 -7.70 3.24
N ILE A 115 13.68 -6.67 3.22
CA ILE A 115 13.05 -6.13 4.42
C ILE A 115 11.67 -6.76 4.49
N HIS A 116 11.36 -7.48 5.56
CA HIS A 116 10.09 -8.20 5.71
C HIS A 116 9.35 -7.78 6.97
N GLN A 117 8.14 -7.18 6.81
CA GLN A 117 7.21 -6.96 7.90
C GLN A 117 6.12 -8.03 7.87
N CYS A 118 6.24 -9.04 8.75
CA CYS A 118 5.37 -10.22 8.73
C CYS A 118 4.03 -10.04 9.49
N GLY A 119 3.92 -9.01 10.34
CA GLY A 119 2.79 -8.84 11.27
C GLY A 119 3.07 -9.44 12.65
N LYS A 120 2.54 -8.80 13.70
CA LYS A 120 2.84 -9.18 15.10
C LYS A 120 2.50 -10.63 15.41
N ASN A 121 1.36 -11.11 14.91
CA ASN A 121 0.88 -12.47 15.22
C ASN A 121 1.64 -13.58 14.46
N ASN A 122 2.45 -13.21 13.47
CA ASN A 122 3.19 -14.18 12.66
C ASN A 122 4.69 -14.15 12.95
N TYR A 123 5.15 -13.25 13.84
CA TYR A 123 6.58 -12.96 14.00
C TYR A 123 7.38 -14.18 14.47
N ASP A 124 6.94 -14.84 15.53
CA ASP A 124 7.67 -15.97 16.13
C ASP A 124 7.76 -17.14 15.15
N GLU A 125 6.68 -17.43 14.43
CA GLU A 125 6.66 -18.45 13.37
C GLU A 125 7.60 -18.11 12.23
N CYS A 126 7.54 -16.88 11.73
CA CYS A 126 8.41 -16.42 10.65
C CYS A 126 9.88 -16.42 11.06
N GLN A 127 10.19 -15.98 12.28
CA GLN A 127 11.56 -15.96 12.80
C GLN A 127 12.12 -17.38 12.93
N GLY A 128 11.36 -18.30 13.54
CA GLY A 128 11.80 -19.69 13.71
C GLY A 128 12.05 -20.39 12.37
N ARG A 129 11.16 -20.19 11.38
CA ARG A 129 11.34 -20.73 10.02
C ARG A 129 12.56 -20.11 9.32
N ALA A 130 12.71 -18.79 9.38
CA ALA A 130 13.84 -18.10 8.77
C ALA A 130 15.18 -18.54 9.38
N ASP A 131 15.24 -18.72 10.69
CA ASP A 131 16.45 -19.20 11.36
C ASP A 131 16.86 -20.59 10.90
N LEU A 132 15.91 -21.52 10.74
CA LEU A 132 16.16 -22.86 10.20
C LEU A 132 16.59 -22.82 8.73
N ILE A 133 15.86 -22.09 7.89
CA ILE A 133 16.11 -22.00 6.44
C ILE A 133 17.47 -21.36 6.16
N LEU A 134 17.89 -20.39 6.96
CA LEU A 134 19.10 -19.59 6.76
C LEU A 134 20.23 -19.97 7.73
N GLU A 135 20.15 -21.10 8.43
CA GLU A 135 21.13 -21.50 9.45
C GLU A 135 22.57 -21.49 8.93
N ILE A 136 22.78 -22.06 7.75
CA ILE A 136 24.10 -22.17 7.11
C ILE A 136 24.32 -21.16 5.98
N SER A 137 23.36 -20.23 5.76
CA SER A 137 23.44 -19.28 4.66
C SER A 137 24.48 -18.19 4.92
N PRO A 138 25.47 -18.00 4.03
CA PRO A 138 26.47 -16.93 4.16
C PRO A 138 25.88 -15.53 3.96
N VAL A 139 24.67 -15.45 3.38
CA VAL A 139 23.95 -14.20 3.09
C VAL A 139 22.75 -13.98 4.03
N LYS A 140 22.69 -14.67 5.17
CA LYS A 140 21.62 -14.52 6.18
C LYS A 140 21.42 -13.04 6.58
N SER A 141 22.49 -12.25 6.61
CA SER A 141 22.44 -10.81 6.91
C SER A 141 21.61 -9.97 5.94
N ARG A 142 21.32 -10.48 4.75
CA ARG A 142 20.46 -9.81 3.73
C ARG A 142 18.98 -9.94 4.00
N TYR A 143 18.55 -10.71 4.99
CA TYR A 143 17.16 -10.81 5.43
C TYR A 143 16.95 -10.06 6.74
N ARG A 144 16.00 -9.13 6.75
CA ARG A 144 15.62 -8.32 7.89
C ARG A 144 14.15 -8.49 8.19
N LEU A 145 13.83 -9.21 9.28
CA LEU A 145 12.46 -9.50 9.71
C LEU A 145 12.02 -8.52 10.80
N PHE A 146 10.78 -8.04 10.66
CA PHE A 146 10.12 -7.15 11.62
C PHE A 146 8.69 -7.62 11.88
N SER A 147 8.26 -7.58 13.12
CA SER A 147 6.86 -7.83 13.49
C SER A 147 5.95 -6.69 13.01
N SER A 148 6.41 -5.45 13.16
CA SER A 148 5.78 -4.24 12.63
C SER A 148 6.81 -3.13 12.56
N LEU A 149 6.69 -2.26 11.57
CA LEU A 149 7.49 -1.05 11.43
C LEU A 149 6.67 0.16 11.88
N LYS A 150 7.27 1.02 12.69
CA LYS A 150 6.69 2.32 13.04
C LYS A 150 6.80 3.28 11.86
N PHE A 151 6.21 4.46 11.98
CA PHE A 151 6.17 5.43 10.91
C PHE A 151 7.55 5.78 10.32
N ASP A 152 8.53 6.11 11.17
CA ASP A 152 9.88 6.45 10.68
C ASP A 152 10.60 5.24 10.09
N GLU A 153 10.39 4.06 10.66
CA GLU A 153 10.93 2.80 10.13
C GLU A 153 10.30 2.46 8.76
N MET A 154 8.99 2.70 8.57
CA MET A 154 8.32 2.56 7.28
C MET A 154 8.91 3.51 6.23
N ARG A 155 9.17 4.79 6.60
CA ARG A 155 9.85 5.75 5.70
C ARG A 155 11.22 5.24 5.27
N MET A 156 12.02 4.75 6.22
CA MET A 156 13.33 4.16 5.92
C MET A 156 13.19 2.90 5.05
N ALA A 157 12.19 2.05 5.29
CA ALA A 157 11.95 0.86 4.47
C ALA A 157 11.60 1.23 3.02
N TYR A 158 10.70 2.20 2.80
CA TYR A 158 10.45 2.74 1.46
C TYR A 158 11.68 3.43 0.87
N GLY A 159 12.49 4.12 1.68
CA GLY A 159 13.74 4.75 1.26
C GLY A 159 14.76 3.74 0.73
N ALA A 160 14.92 2.62 1.43
CA ALA A 160 15.86 1.56 1.07
C ALA A 160 15.40 0.68 -0.10
N ALA A 161 14.08 0.52 -0.28
CA ALA A 161 13.50 -0.43 -1.24
C ALA A 161 13.70 -0.01 -2.70
N ASP A 162 13.98 -0.99 -3.56
CA ASP A 162 13.93 -0.85 -5.01
C ASP A 162 12.60 -1.37 -5.57
N LEU A 163 12.01 -2.38 -4.92
CA LEU A 163 10.71 -2.98 -5.26
C LEU A 163 9.91 -3.23 -3.98
N VAL A 164 8.60 -3.04 -4.05
CA VAL A 164 7.67 -3.34 -2.95
C VAL A 164 6.76 -4.51 -3.30
N VAL A 165 6.54 -5.42 -2.36
CA VAL A 165 5.50 -6.47 -2.43
C VAL A 165 4.52 -6.24 -1.30
N SER A 166 3.24 -6.02 -1.61
CA SER A 166 2.25 -5.66 -0.61
C SER A 166 0.84 -6.16 -0.91
N ARG A 167 -0.01 -6.17 0.12
CA ARG A 167 -1.47 -6.24 -0.04
C ARG A 167 -2.02 -4.96 -0.66
N ALA A 168 -3.24 -5.04 -1.20
CA ALA A 168 -3.92 -3.95 -1.89
C ALA A 168 -4.78 -3.06 -0.96
N GLY A 169 -4.38 -2.88 0.29
CA GLY A 169 -5.03 -1.88 1.15
C GLY A 169 -4.82 -0.48 0.59
N SER A 170 -5.88 0.34 0.57
CA SER A 170 -5.81 1.69 0.01
C SER A 170 -4.68 2.53 0.61
N GLY A 171 -4.51 2.52 1.95
CA GLY A 171 -3.40 3.22 2.61
C GLY A 171 -2.04 2.79 2.06
N SER A 172 -1.78 1.47 1.97
CA SER A 172 -0.52 0.92 1.46
C SER A 172 -0.26 1.33 0.00
N ILE A 173 -1.27 1.23 -0.86
CA ILE A 173 -1.16 1.65 -2.27
C ILE A 173 -0.76 3.12 -2.38
N PHE A 174 -1.42 4.01 -1.62
CA PHE A 174 -1.11 5.43 -1.69
C PHE A 174 0.22 5.80 -1.03
N GLU A 175 0.68 5.08 -0.02
CA GLU A 175 2.04 5.24 0.55
C GLU A 175 3.12 4.80 -0.43
N ILE A 176 2.95 3.64 -1.08
CA ILE A 176 3.84 3.14 -2.15
C ILE A 176 3.89 4.15 -3.30
N ALA A 177 2.73 4.63 -3.74
CA ALA A 177 2.62 5.62 -4.80
C ALA A 177 3.31 6.95 -4.43
N ALA A 178 3.08 7.44 -3.19
CA ALA A 178 3.73 8.65 -2.68
C ALA A 178 5.26 8.53 -2.64
N SER A 179 5.77 7.33 -2.31
CA SER A 179 7.20 7.02 -2.32
C SER A 179 7.77 6.79 -3.73
N GLY A 180 6.91 6.73 -4.76
CA GLY A 180 7.31 6.55 -6.16
C GLY A 180 8.01 5.22 -6.41
N LEU A 181 7.53 4.14 -5.81
CA LEU A 181 8.14 2.82 -5.89
C LEU A 181 7.39 1.88 -6.84
N PRO A 182 8.11 1.11 -7.67
CA PRO A 182 7.54 -0.04 -8.36
C PRO A 182 6.98 -1.05 -7.36
N SER A 183 5.89 -1.72 -7.72
CA SER A 183 5.29 -2.68 -6.78
C SER A 183 4.63 -3.88 -7.42
N ILE A 184 4.65 -4.99 -6.69
CA ILE A 184 3.82 -6.18 -6.89
C ILE A 184 2.71 -6.13 -5.84
N ILE A 185 1.48 -6.03 -6.29
CA ILE A 185 0.31 -5.95 -5.41
C ILE A 185 -0.43 -7.28 -5.39
N ILE A 186 -0.64 -7.82 -4.20
CA ILE A 186 -1.30 -9.10 -3.98
C ILE A 186 -2.61 -8.84 -3.22
N PRO A 187 -3.74 -8.68 -3.93
CA PRO A 187 -5.02 -8.43 -3.28
C PRO A 187 -5.46 -9.63 -2.46
N LEU A 188 -6.05 -9.38 -1.31
CA LEU A 188 -6.66 -10.41 -0.49
C LEU A 188 -7.95 -10.90 -1.16
N THR A 189 -8.13 -12.22 -1.22
CA THR A 189 -9.34 -12.85 -1.79
C THR A 189 -10.36 -13.19 -0.73
N GLY A 190 -11.66 -13.06 -1.06
CA GLY A 190 -12.78 -13.38 -0.18
C GLY A 190 -13.93 -12.38 -0.31
N SER A 191 -15.18 -12.82 -0.16
CA SER A 191 -16.40 -12.04 -0.42
C SER A 191 -16.53 -10.71 0.35
N ALA A 192 -15.87 -10.59 1.50
CA ALA A 192 -15.84 -9.36 2.29
C ALA A 192 -14.71 -8.39 1.87
N GLN A 193 -13.88 -8.75 0.89
CA GLN A 193 -12.62 -8.08 0.59
C GLN A 193 -12.42 -7.77 -0.91
N GLU A 194 -13.49 -7.80 -1.68
CA GLU A 194 -13.48 -7.38 -3.10
C GLU A 194 -12.89 -5.97 -3.30
N HIS A 195 -12.98 -5.11 -2.26
CA HIS A 195 -12.37 -3.78 -2.28
C HIS A 195 -10.88 -3.82 -2.58
N GLN A 196 -10.11 -4.77 -2.00
CA GLN A 196 -8.68 -4.88 -2.28
C GLN A 196 -8.41 -5.28 -3.72
N ARG A 197 -9.23 -6.15 -4.30
CA ARG A 197 -9.09 -6.55 -5.69
C ARG A 197 -9.31 -5.37 -6.62
N GLU A 198 -10.38 -4.61 -6.40
CA GLU A 198 -10.66 -3.39 -7.17
C GLU A 198 -9.55 -2.33 -7.00
N ASN A 199 -9.03 -2.15 -5.78
CA ASN A 199 -7.90 -1.27 -5.51
C ASN A 199 -6.65 -1.67 -6.31
N ALA A 200 -6.30 -2.98 -6.29
CA ALA A 200 -5.14 -3.51 -7.01
C ALA A 200 -5.25 -3.25 -8.52
N TYR A 201 -6.41 -3.56 -9.12
CA TYR A 201 -6.60 -3.37 -10.55
C TYR A 201 -6.70 -1.90 -10.95
N ALA A 202 -7.32 -1.05 -10.13
CA ALA A 202 -7.35 0.39 -10.38
C ALA A 202 -5.93 0.99 -10.36
N TYR A 203 -5.09 0.53 -9.45
CA TYR A 203 -3.69 0.95 -9.36
C TYR A 203 -2.85 0.39 -10.52
N ALA A 204 -2.99 -0.89 -10.84
CA ALA A 204 -2.30 -1.51 -11.98
C ALA A 204 -2.71 -0.89 -13.34
N LYS A 205 -3.98 -0.52 -13.50
CA LYS A 205 -4.47 0.17 -14.71
C LYS A 205 -3.80 1.53 -14.93
N SER A 206 -3.33 2.18 -13.88
CA SER A 206 -2.52 3.42 -14.01
C SER A 206 -1.07 3.16 -14.46
N GLY A 207 -0.67 1.91 -14.62
CA GLY A 207 0.70 1.52 -14.96
C GLY A 207 1.67 1.47 -13.77
N ALA A 208 1.17 1.61 -12.52
CA ALA A 208 2.01 1.78 -11.33
C ALA A 208 2.36 0.48 -10.60
N ALA A 209 1.73 -0.64 -10.96
CA ALA A 209 1.96 -1.92 -10.28
C ALA A 209 1.70 -3.12 -11.19
N VAL A 210 2.30 -4.25 -10.82
CA VAL A 210 1.93 -5.59 -11.30
C VAL A 210 1.05 -6.25 -10.25
N VAL A 211 0.04 -7.01 -10.68
CA VAL A 211 -0.88 -7.73 -9.77
C VAL A 211 -0.64 -9.22 -9.85
N ILE A 212 -0.46 -9.85 -8.71
CA ILE A 212 -0.53 -11.30 -8.54
C ILE A 212 -1.78 -11.62 -7.72
N GLU A 213 -2.78 -12.23 -8.35
CA GLU A 213 -3.97 -12.70 -7.62
C GLU A 213 -3.56 -13.70 -6.54
N GLU A 214 -4.11 -13.58 -5.33
CA GLU A 214 -3.71 -14.44 -4.21
C GLU A 214 -3.85 -15.93 -4.49
N ARG A 215 -4.87 -16.34 -5.27
CA ARG A 215 -5.05 -17.75 -5.71
C ARG A 215 -3.91 -18.26 -6.59
N ASN A 216 -3.20 -17.34 -7.27
CA ASN A 216 -2.07 -17.64 -8.14
C ASN A 216 -0.73 -17.43 -7.42
N LEU A 217 -0.75 -16.93 -6.18
CA LEU A 217 0.47 -16.74 -5.40
C LEU A 217 1.08 -18.10 -5.05
N LYS A 218 2.24 -18.36 -5.63
CA LYS A 218 3.09 -19.52 -5.40
C LYS A 218 4.52 -19.06 -5.25
N PRO A 219 5.38 -19.81 -4.49
CA PRO A 219 6.78 -19.42 -4.29
C PRO A 219 7.50 -19.07 -5.59
N HIS A 220 7.47 -19.97 -6.58
CA HIS A 220 8.13 -19.76 -7.88
C HIS A 220 7.55 -18.59 -8.69
N ILE A 221 6.23 -18.31 -8.60
CA ILE A 221 5.62 -17.16 -9.28
C ILE A 221 6.12 -15.86 -8.67
N LEU A 222 6.13 -15.76 -7.32
CA LEU A 222 6.62 -14.59 -6.62
C LEU A 222 8.09 -14.33 -6.92
N LYS A 223 8.94 -15.37 -6.86
CA LYS A 223 10.36 -15.29 -7.23
C LYS A 223 10.56 -14.80 -8.65
N SER A 224 9.88 -15.46 -9.60
CA SER A 224 9.99 -15.13 -11.02
C SER A 224 9.64 -13.67 -11.29
N GLU A 225 8.55 -13.18 -10.68
CA GLU A 225 8.10 -11.80 -10.90
C GLU A 225 9.04 -10.78 -10.27
N ILE A 226 9.55 -11.02 -9.04
CA ILE A 226 10.57 -10.18 -8.41
C ILE A 226 11.81 -10.09 -9.32
N SER A 227 12.34 -11.23 -9.78
CA SER A 227 13.55 -11.27 -10.60
C SER A 227 13.33 -10.63 -11.98
N ARG A 228 12.18 -10.87 -12.60
CA ARG A 228 11.81 -10.28 -13.89
C ARG A 228 11.76 -8.76 -13.83
N LEU A 229 11.10 -8.20 -12.82
CA LEU A 229 10.98 -6.75 -12.64
C LEU A 229 12.33 -6.11 -12.38
N ILE A 230 13.09 -6.61 -11.41
CA ILE A 230 14.38 -6.00 -11.03
C ILE A 230 15.39 -6.06 -12.20
N ALA A 231 15.34 -7.10 -13.02
CA ALA A 231 16.16 -7.20 -14.23
C ALA A 231 15.77 -6.20 -15.33
N ASN A 232 14.50 -5.77 -15.38
CA ASN A 232 13.98 -4.84 -16.38
C ASN A 232 13.95 -3.39 -15.86
N LYS A 233 15.08 -2.71 -16.00
CA LYS A 233 15.27 -1.33 -15.50
C LYS A 233 14.28 -0.33 -16.12
N GLU A 234 13.89 -0.53 -17.38
CA GLU A 234 12.95 0.35 -18.07
C GLU A 234 11.55 0.20 -17.50
N GLU A 235 11.08 -1.04 -17.30
CA GLU A 235 9.78 -1.32 -16.67
C GLU A 235 9.73 -0.80 -15.23
N MET A 236 10.79 -1.02 -14.45
CA MET A 236 10.90 -0.47 -13.09
C MET A 236 10.77 1.05 -13.07
N LYS A 237 11.43 1.74 -14.02
CA LYS A 237 11.33 3.20 -14.16
C LYS A 237 9.91 3.63 -14.52
N ASN A 238 9.27 2.96 -15.47
CA ASN A 238 7.90 3.27 -15.91
C ASN A 238 6.89 3.08 -14.77
N LEU A 239 7.00 1.97 -14.01
CA LEU A 239 6.18 1.73 -12.82
C LEU A 239 6.37 2.82 -11.76
N ALA A 240 7.60 3.22 -11.49
CA ALA A 240 7.92 4.26 -10.52
C ALA A 240 7.35 5.64 -10.93
N GLU A 241 7.46 6.00 -12.20
CA GLU A 241 6.90 7.25 -12.74
C GLU A 241 5.36 7.25 -12.67
N ALA A 242 4.73 6.14 -13.05
CA ALA A 242 3.28 5.99 -12.95
C ALA A 242 2.79 6.03 -11.50
N ALA A 243 3.54 5.44 -10.56
CA ALA A 243 3.25 5.52 -9.13
C ALA A 243 3.25 6.98 -8.64
N LYS A 244 4.27 7.77 -8.99
CA LYS A 244 4.34 9.19 -8.65
C LYS A 244 3.17 10.00 -9.23
N GLN A 245 2.75 9.70 -10.46
CA GLN A 245 1.61 10.37 -11.10
C GLN A 245 0.28 10.01 -10.44
N PHE A 246 0.15 8.77 -9.96
CA PHE A 246 -1.04 8.31 -9.25
C PHE A 246 -1.20 9.01 -7.89
N ALA A 247 -0.13 9.27 -7.18
CA ALA A 247 -0.13 9.91 -5.87
C ALA A 247 -0.66 11.35 -5.94
N LYS A 248 -1.39 11.76 -4.89
CA LYS A 248 -2.01 13.10 -4.77
C LYS A 248 -1.50 13.78 -3.50
N PRO A 249 -0.41 14.55 -3.57
CA PRO A 249 0.23 15.14 -2.39
C PRO A 249 -0.66 16.17 -1.67
N ASP A 250 -1.61 16.76 -2.36
CA ASP A 250 -2.52 17.78 -1.85
C ASP A 250 -3.88 17.25 -1.34
N ALA A 251 -4.05 15.91 -1.30
CA ALA A 251 -5.31 15.28 -0.91
C ALA A 251 -5.78 15.72 0.49
N ALA A 252 -4.91 15.66 1.49
CA ALA A 252 -5.22 16.05 2.86
C ALA A 252 -5.63 17.52 2.95
N GLU A 253 -4.91 18.40 2.25
CA GLU A 253 -5.17 19.84 2.23
C GLU A 253 -6.51 20.15 1.55
N LYS A 254 -6.82 19.53 0.42
CA LYS A 254 -8.10 19.68 -0.27
C LYS A 254 -9.27 19.28 0.61
N ILE A 255 -9.17 18.13 1.29
CA ILE A 255 -10.19 17.65 2.22
C ILE A 255 -10.36 18.64 3.37
N ALA A 256 -9.27 19.08 4.01
CA ALA A 256 -9.31 20.01 5.13
C ALA A 256 -9.93 21.35 4.73
N ARG A 257 -9.55 21.92 3.59
CA ARG A 257 -10.13 23.18 3.08
C ARG A 257 -11.63 23.05 2.86
N GLU A 258 -12.10 21.93 2.30
CA GLU A 258 -13.54 21.74 2.05
C GLU A 258 -14.32 21.54 3.37
N ILE A 259 -13.75 20.88 4.38
CA ILE A 259 -14.35 20.77 5.71
C ILE A 259 -14.51 22.16 6.34
N ILE A 260 -13.46 23.00 6.31
CA ILE A 260 -13.47 24.36 6.84
C ILE A 260 -14.53 25.20 6.11
N ARG A 261 -14.59 25.10 4.78
CA ARG A 261 -15.60 25.81 3.98
C ARG A 261 -17.02 25.43 4.37
N LEU A 262 -17.30 24.12 4.51
CA LEU A 262 -18.62 23.63 4.94
C LEU A 262 -18.99 24.13 6.33
N ALA A 263 -18.02 24.19 7.25
CA ALA A 263 -18.24 24.71 8.61
C ALA A 263 -18.54 26.20 8.64
N ILE A 264 -17.88 27.01 7.78
CA ILE A 264 -18.14 28.44 7.66
C ILE A 264 -19.49 28.71 7.01
N GLU A 265 -19.85 27.97 5.95
CA GLU A 265 -21.14 28.11 5.26
C GLU A 265 -22.35 27.67 6.11
N HIS A 266 -22.12 26.98 7.21
CA HIS A 266 -23.17 26.47 8.10
C HIS A 266 -23.56 27.49 9.20
N LYS A 267 -22.73 28.52 9.44
CA LYS A 267 -23.04 29.61 10.36
C LYS A 267 -24.08 30.55 9.76
#